data_5c78ffcfc208612f67aa1c96055ed236
#
_entry.id   5c78ffcfc208612f67aa1c96055ed236
#
_cell.length_a   1.000
_cell.length_b   1.000
_cell.length_c   1.000
_cell.angle_alpha   90.00
_cell.angle_beta   90.00
_cell.angle_gamma   90.00
#
_symmetry.space_group_name_H-M   'P 1'
#
loop_
_entity.id
_entity.type
_entity.pdbx_description
1 polymer ?
#
loop_
_entity_poly.entity_id
_entity_poly.type
_entity_poly.pdbx_seq_one_letter_code
_entity_poly.pdbx_strand_id
1 'polypeptide(L)'
;MTKNTRFNEIKLAMRAGHYENLNTREEKIYKNAFANGYRLGKKHTENLKNHLSIIGVSSYKPPKSIINNIVDYMCKRYEVSKKELLGKKRTLDIVRARNIIHNILNEKYKMNLSNIGRHFGQDHTTVLHSIKMKANKKRYWSEEQTIWQEFQEIKEVL
;
A
#
# COMPACT_ATOMS: atom_id res chain seq x y z
N MET A 1 5.15 -8.27 46.97
CA MET A 1 4.78 -7.52 45.73
C MET A 1 5.26 -8.28 44.49
N THR A 2 4.36 -8.65 43.61
CA THR A 2 4.72 -9.36 42.38
C THR A 2 5.40 -8.40 41.42
N LYS A 3 6.35 -8.91 40.58
CA LYS A 3 7.08 -8.09 39.59
C LYS A 3 6.14 -7.30 38.65
N ASN A 4 4.93 -7.79 38.40
CA ASN A 4 3.92 -7.12 37.58
C ASN A 4 3.29 -5.89 38.23
N THR A 5 3.12 -5.87 39.56
CA THR A 5 2.53 -4.74 40.30
C THR A 5 3.46 -3.52 40.20
N ARG A 6 4.77 -3.75 40.47
CA ARG A 6 5.77 -2.67 40.41
C ARG A 6 5.95 -2.09 39.02
N PHE A 7 5.88 -2.93 37.96
CA PHE A 7 5.95 -2.46 36.58
C PHE A 7 4.76 -1.56 36.20
N ASN A 8 3.56 -1.91 36.65
CA ASN A 8 2.35 -1.10 36.39
C ASN A 8 2.36 0.23 37.17
N GLU A 9 2.87 0.24 38.40
CA GLU A 9 3.06 1.47 39.19
C GLU A 9 4.03 2.42 38.52
N ILE A 10 5.19 1.93 38.06
CA ILE A 10 6.17 2.70 37.30
C ILE A 10 5.54 3.28 36.05
N LYS A 11 4.78 2.49 35.28
CA LYS A 11 4.09 2.91 34.06
C LYS A 11 3.03 3.99 34.31
N LEU A 12 2.31 3.90 35.43
CA LEU A 12 1.32 4.90 35.85
C LEU A 12 1.98 6.21 36.31
N ALA A 13 3.01 6.12 37.14
CA ALA A 13 3.77 7.28 37.63
C ALA A 13 4.39 8.07 36.46
N MET A 14 4.84 7.39 35.45
CA MET A 14 5.45 8.03 34.27
C MET A 14 4.45 8.65 33.31
N ARG A 15 3.25 8.08 33.19
CA ARG A 15 2.14 8.73 32.48
C ARG A 15 1.69 10.02 33.17
N ALA A 16 1.84 10.10 34.49
CA ALA A 16 1.52 11.26 35.29
C ALA A 16 2.67 12.27 35.39
N GLY A 17 3.83 12.02 34.77
CA GLY A 17 5.00 12.91 34.85
C GLY A 17 5.77 12.82 36.17
N HIS A 18 5.46 11.87 37.03
CA HIS A 18 6.12 11.68 38.33
C HIS A 18 7.31 10.74 38.19
N TYR A 19 8.52 11.30 38.09
CA TYR A 19 9.78 10.55 37.97
C TYR A 19 10.54 10.36 39.27
N GLU A 20 10.01 10.93 40.36
CA GLU A 20 10.75 11.15 41.62
C GLU A 20 11.05 9.87 42.43
N ASN A 21 10.41 8.75 42.09
CA ASN A 21 10.49 7.51 42.86
C ASN A 21 11.22 6.34 42.16
N LEU A 22 11.94 6.64 41.05
CA LEU A 22 12.69 5.61 40.34
C LEU A 22 14.14 5.56 40.83
N ASN A 23 14.62 4.35 41.13
CA ASN A 23 16.05 4.19 41.29
C ASN A 23 16.77 4.26 39.92
N THR A 24 18.08 4.54 39.96
CA THR A 24 18.92 4.75 38.76
C THR A 24 18.81 3.61 37.73
N ARG A 25 18.61 2.39 38.16
CA ARG A 25 18.45 1.20 37.30
C ARG A 25 17.07 1.19 36.61
N GLU A 26 16.04 1.49 37.35
CA GLU A 26 14.65 1.56 36.85
C GLU A 26 14.50 2.70 35.84
N GLU A 27 15.10 3.84 36.11
CA GLU A 27 15.14 4.99 35.20
C GLU A 27 15.84 4.65 33.89
N LYS A 28 16.98 3.95 33.92
CA LYS A 28 17.70 3.51 32.73
C LYS A 28 16.89 2.52 31.89
N ILE A 29 16.24 1.54 32.53
CA ILE A 29 15.38 0.55 31.87
C ILE A 29 14.22 1.27 31.18
N TYR A 30 13.62 2.23 31.86
CA TYR A 30 12.51 2.97 31.29
C TYR A 30 12.92 3.86 30.13
N LYS A 31 13.97 4.65 30.27
CA LYS A 31 14.50 5.51 29.18
C LYS A 31 14.76 4.66 27.93
N ASN A 32 15.32 3.49 28.09
CA ASN A 32 15.55 2.55 26.99
C ASN A 32 14.23 2.01 26.40
N ALA A 33 13.28 1.61 27.23
CA ALA A 33 11.99 1.12 26.78
C ALA A 33 11.20 2.21 26.05
N PHE A 34 11.22 3.44 26.58
CA PHE A 34 10.58 4.60 25.94
C PHE A 34 11.22 4.95 24.59
N ALA A 35 12.55 5.02 24.54
CA ALA A 35 13.28 5.29 23.31
C ALA A 35 13.03 4.23 22.24
N ASN A 36 12.99 2.96 22.62
CA ASN A 36 12.66 1.86 21.73
C ASN A 36 11.20 1.93 21.26
N GLY A 37 10.26 2.19 22.16
CA GLY A 37 8.84 2.37 21.82
C GLY A 37 8.62 3.54 20.89
N TYR A 38 9.28 4.68 21.13
CA TYR A 38 9.22 5.86 20.28
C TYR A 38 9.77 5.58 18.88
N ARG A 39 10.94 4.91 18.80
CA ARG A 39 11.56 4.53 17.53
C ARG A 39 10.69 3.59 16.71
N LEU A 40 10.10 2.58 17.36
CA LEU A 40 9.15 1.66 16.72
C LEU A 40 7.88 2.37 16.27
N GLY A 41 7.33 3.25 17.10
CA GLY A 41 6.16 4.06 16.76
C GLY A 41 6.43 4.99 15.58
N LYS A 42 7.60 5.66 15.56
CA LYS A 42 8.00 6.50 14.42
C LYS A 42 8.11 5.69 13.14
N LYS A 43 8.80 4.54 13.18
CA LYS A 43 8.92 3.62 12.03
C LYS A 43 7.55 3.13 11.54
N HIS A 44 6.65 2.82 12.47
CA HIS A 44 5.29 2.41 12.14
C HIS A 44 4.50 3.55 11.47
N THR A 45 4.62 4.76 12.00
CA THR A 45 3.97 5.96 11.43
C THR A 45 4.53 6.31 10.04
N GLU A 46 5.84 6.19 9.83
CA GLU A 46 6.45 6.36 8.51
C GLU A 46 5.98 5.29 7.52
N ASN A 47 5.90 4.04 7.97
CA ASN A 47 5.34 2.96 7.16
C ASN A 47 3.86 3.20 6.82
N LEU A 48 3.06 3.71 7.77
CA LEU A 48 1.67 4.10 7.54
C LEU A 48 1.57 5.28 6.57
N LYS A 49 2.40 6.31 6.72
CA LYS A 49 2.44 7.44 5.77
C LYS A 49 2.78 6.98 4.36
N ASN A 50 3.80 6.13 4.22
CA ASN A 50 4.18 5.55 2.94
C ASN A 50 3.06 4.67 2.38
N HIS A 51 2.39 3.90 3.23
CA HIS A 51 1.25 3.07 2.85
C HIS A 51 0.05 3.93 2.43
N LEU A 52 -0.25 5.01 3.16
CA LEU A 52 -1.30 5.97 2.82
C LEU A 52 -0.99 6.74 1.54
N SER A 53 0.27 7.08 1.29
CA SER A 53 0.68 7.72 0.03
C SER A 53 0.52 6.79 -1.17
N ILE A 54 0.81 5.49 -0.99
CA ILE A 54 0.59 4.46 -2.01
C ILE A 54 -0.91 4.20 -2.21
N ILE A 55 -1.70 4.20 -1.13
CA ILE A 55 -3.16 3.98 -1.18
C ILE A 55 -3.86 5.17 -1.85
N GLY A 56 -3.22 6.35 -1.89
CA GLY A 56 -3.81 7.57 -2.39
C GLY A 56 -5.08 7.91 -1.59
N VAL A 57 -4.97 8.85 -0.66
CA VAL A 57 -6.11 9.32 0.16
C VAL A 57 -7.15 10.05 -0.69
N SER A 58 -6.90 10.15 -2.00
CA SER A 58 -7.84 10.76 -2.93
C SER A 58 -9.13 9.94 -2.98
N SER A 59 -10.21 10.54 -2.55
CA SER A 59 -11.56 10.04 -2.79
C SER A 59 -11.98 10.18 -4.26
N TYR A 60 -11.08 10.67 -5.13
CA TYR A 60 -11.36 10.87 -6.54
C TYR A 60 -11.68 9.55 -7.21
N LYS A 61 -12.80 9.55 -7.89
CA LYS A 61 -13.26 8.44 -8.73
C LYS A 61 -13.38 9.00 -10.14
N PRO A 62 -12.53 8.59 -11.08
CA PRO A 62 -12.71 8.98 -12.47
C PRO A 62 -14.08 8.50 -12.97
N PRO A 63 -14.69 9.21 -13.91
CA PRO A 63 -15.94 8.78 -14.55
C PRO A 63 -15.83 7.33 -15.03
N LYS A 64 -16.93 6.58 -14.92
CA LYS A 64 -16.97 5.17 -15.36
C LYS A 64 -16.61 5.01 -16.84
N SER A 65 -16.90 6.02 -17.67
CA SER A 65 -16.52 6.06 -19.08
C SER A 65 -15.02 5.96 -19.27
N ILE A 66 -14.23 6.71 -18.49
CA ILE A 66 -12.75 6.67 -18.56
C ILE A 66 -12.25 5.28 -18.20
N ILE A 67 -12.75 4.70 -17.09
CA ILE A 67 -12.33 3.36 -16.67
C ILE A 67 -12.70 2.32 -17.74
N ASN A 68 -13.89 2.41 -18.30
CA ASN A 68 -14.33 1.52 -19.38
C ASN A 68 -13.45 1.66 -20.63
N ASN A 69 -13.10 2.88 -21.03
CA ASN A 69 -12.22 3.11 -22.18
C ASN A 69 -10.83 2.48 -21.97
N ILE A 70 -10.27 2.61 -20.76
CA ILE A 70 -9.01 1.96 -20.41
C ILE A 70 -9.13 0.43 -20.51
N VAL A 71 -10.19 -0.11 -19.94
CA VAL A 71 -10.48 -1.56 -19.98
C VAL A 71 -10.64 -2.05 -21.40
N ASP A 72 -11.43 -1.34 -22.22
CA ASP A 72 -11.71 -1.72 -23.61
C ASP A 72 -10.44 -1.62 -24.48
N TYR A 73 -9.60 -0.60 -24.26
CA TYR A 73 -8.29 -0.49 -24.89
C TYR A 73 -7.39 -1.70 -24.54
N MET A 74 -7.31 -2.05 -23.27
CA MET A 74 -6.49 -3.19 -22.81
C MET A 74 -7.04 -4.53 -23.30
N CYS A 75 -8.35 -4.69 -23.39
CA CYS A 75 -8.96 -5.88 -23.98
C CYS A 75 -8.56 -6.07 -25.43
N LYS A 76 -8.55 -5.00 -26.22
CA LYS A 76 -8.10 -5.03 -27.61
C LYS A 76 -6.62 -5.34 -27.75
N ARG A 77 -5.78 -4.69 -26.92
CA ARG A 77 -4.32 -4.84 -27.00
C ARG A 77 -3.85 -6.25 -26.58
N TYR A 78 -4.50 -6.86 -25.62
CA TYR A 78 -4.14 -8.18 -25.09
C TYR A 78 -5.01 -9.32 -25.65
N GLU A 79 -5.92 -9.00 -26.58
CA GLU A 79 -6.86 -9.96 -27.19
C GLU A 79 -7.64 -10.78 -26.15
N VAL A 80 -8.02 -10.12 -25.04
CA VAL A 80 -8.77 -10.74 -23.95
C VAL A 80 -10.16 -10.13 -23.83
N SER A 81 -11.13 -10.94 -23.43
CA SER A 81 -12.48 -10.44 -23.21
C SER A 81 -12.58 -9.62 -21.93
N LYS A 82 -13.50 -8.65 -21.90
CA LYS A 82 -13.80 -7.86 -20.70
C LYS A 82 -14.19 -8.75 -19.51
N LYS A 83 -14.94 -9.82 -19.77
CA LYS A 83 -15.34 -10.81 -18.74
C LYS A 83 -14.12 -11.51 -18.13
N GLU A 84 -13.12 -11.85 -18.92
CA GLU A 84 -11.90 -12.46 -18.43
C GLU A 84 -11.03 -11.45 -17.68
N LEU A 85 -10.91 -10.22 -18.21
CA LEU A 85 -10.14 -9.16 -17.58
C LEU A 85 -10.70 -8.76 -16.22
N LEU A 86 -12.02 -8.68 -16.07
CA LEU A 86 -12.70 -8.36 -14.81
C LEU A 86 -12.97 -9.60 -13.93
N GLY A 87 -12.76 -10.80 -14.45
CA GLY A 87 -13.04 -12.06 -13.76
C GLY A 87 -11.89 -12.58 -12.90
N LYS A 88 -11.94 -13.87 -12.57
CA LYS A 88 -10.96 -14.55 -11.71
C LYS A 88 -9.82 -15.24 -12.47
N LYS A 89 -9.84 -15.25 -13.80
CA LYS A 89 -8.81 -15.89 -14.65
C LYS A 89 -7.44 -15.25 -14.42
N ARG A 90 -6.37 -16.07 -14.45
CA ARG A 90 -5.00 -15.63 -14.11
C ARG A 90 -3.98 -16.09 -15.17
N THR A 91 -4.31 -15.99 -16.45
CA THR A 91 -3.28 -16.15 -17.49
C THR A 91 -2.29 -14.99 -17.44
N LEU A 92 -1.11 -15.16 -17.99
CA LEU A 92 -0.04 -14.17 -17.97
C LEU A 92 -0.53 -12.81 -18.51
N ASP A 93 -1.19 -12.82 -19.67
CA ASP A 93 -1.65 -11.62 -20.35
C ASP A 93 -2.73 -10.89 -19.55
N ILE A 94 -3.68 -11.62 -18.95
CA ILE A 94 -4.68 -11.03 -18.08
C ILE A 94 -4.06 -10.41 -16.83
N VAL A 95 -3.06 -11.08 -16.24
CA VAL A 95 -2.35 -10.54 -15.07
C VAL A 95 -1.54 -9.31 -15.44
N ARG A 96 -0.86 -9.30 -16.59
CA ARG A 96 -0.15 -8.14 -17.12
C ARG A 96 -1.08 -6.96 -17.36
N ALA A 97 -2.15 -7.19 -18.11
CA ALA A 97 -3.15 -6.17 -18.40
C ALA A 97 -3.72 -5.53 -17.13
N ARG A 98 -4.13 -6.35 -16.14
CA ARG A 98 -4.63 -5.87 -14.85
C ARG A 98 -3.59 -5.04 -14.11
N ASN A 99 -2.33 -5.48 -14.07
CA ASN A 99 -1.26 -4.75 -13.40
C ASN A 99 -1.04 -3.37 -14.03
N ILE A 100 -1.06 -3.27 -15.36
CA ILE A 100 -0.95 -2.00 -16.07
C ILE A 100 -2.12 -1.10 -15.70
N ILE A 101 -3.36 -1.59 -15.80
CA ILE A 101 -4.56 -0.80 -15.47
C ILE A 101 -4.54 -0.30 -14.04
N HIS A 102 -4.20 -1.18 -13.05
CA HIS A 102 -4.12 -0.79 -11.65
C HIS A 102 -3.15 0.37 -11.43
N ASN A 103 -1.99 0.31 -12.07
CA ASN A 103 -0.98 1.35 -11.97
C ASN A 103 -1.41 2.65 -12.67
N ILE A 104 -2.05 2.58 -13.85
CA ILE A 104 -2.58 3.76 -14.55
C ILE A 104 -3.66 4.44 -13.71
N LEU A 105 -4.64 3.68 -13.20
CA LEU A 105 -5.71 4.23 -12.38
C LEU A 105 -5.19 4.87 -11.09
N ASN A 106 -4.16 4.28 -10.49
CA ASN A 106 -3.55 4.84 -9.29
C ASN A 106 -2.66 6.05 -9.59
N GLU A 107 -1.75 5.98 -10.58
CA GLU A 107 -0.77 7.03 -10.84
C GLU A 107 -1.34 8.23 -11.60
N LYS A 108 -2.05 7.97 -12.71
CA LYS A 108 -2.59 9.04 -13.57
C LYS A 108 -3.87 9.62 -12.97
N TYR A 109 -4.78 8.76 -12.53
CA TYR A 109 -6.09 9.19 -12.07
C TYR A 109 -6.21 9.27 -10.54
N LYS A 110 -5.13 9.02 -9.79
CA LYS A 110 -5.10 9.12 -8.31
C LYS A 110 -6.22 8.35 -7.60
N MET A 111 -6.71 7.29 -8.25
CA MET A 111 -7.78 6.47 -7.70
C MET A 111 -7.25 5.59 -6.55
N ASN A 112 -7.98 5.52 -5.44
CA ASN A 112 -7.56 4.70 -4.31
C ASN A 112 -7.71 3.19 -4.57
N LEU A 113 -6.93 2.38 -3.86
CA LEU A 113 -6.85 0.93 -4.09
C LEU A 113 -8.18 0.21 -3.91
N SER A 114 -8.96 0.63 -2.91
CA SER A 114 -10.27 0.02 -2.63
C SER A 114 -11.27 0.26 -3.75
N ASN A 115 -11.25 1.44 -4.36
CA ASN A 115 -12.10 1.76 -5.50
C ASN A 115 -11.66 0.99 -6.77
N ILE A 116 -10.33 0.90 -7.01
CA ILE A 116 -9.78 0.09 -8.10
C ILE A 116 -10.19 -1.38 -7.89
N GLY A 117 -9.92 -1.95 -6.72
CA GLY A 117 -10.26 -3.34 -6.40
C GLY A 117 -11.74 -3.64 -6.60
N ARG A 118 -12.62 -2.77 -6.11
CA ARG A 118 -14.08 -2.94 -6.27
C ARG A 118 -14.51 -2.97 -7.74
N HIS A 119 -13.88 -2.17 -8.60
CA HIS A 119 -14.19 -2.15 -10.03
C HIS A 119 -13.80 -3.46 -10.73
N PHE A 120 -12.72 -4.10 -10.29
CA PHE A 120 -12.24 -5.37 -10.82
C PHE A 120 -12.73 -6.60 -10.04
N GLY A 121 -13.61 -6.44 -9.06
CA GLY A 121 -14.04 -7.55 -8.19
C GLY A 121 -12.88 -8.18 -7.42
N GLN A 122 -11.86 -7.38 -7.07
CA GLN A 122 -10.65 -7.81 -6.39
C GLN A 122 -10.50 -7.10 -5.05
N ASP A 123 -9.77 -7.73 -4.14
CA ASP A 123 -9.39 -7.10 -2.88
C ASP A 123 -8.34 -5.99 -3.12
N HIS A 124 -8.38 -4.94 -2.28
CA HIS A 124 -7.41 -3.84 -2.33
C HIS A 124 -5.96 -4.31 -2.15
N THR A 125 -5.73 -5.41 -1.44
CA THR A 125 -4.40 -6.01 -1.27
C THR A 125 -3.83 -6.54 -2.57
N THR A 126 -4.68 -7.05 -3.48
CA THR A 126 -4.28 -7.46 -4.83
C THR A 126 -3.81 -6.26 -5.64
N VAL A 127 -4.53 -5.14 -5.57
CA VAL A 127 -4.15 -3.90 -6.23
C VAL A 127 -2.85 -3.34 -5.62
N LEU A 128 -2.74 -3.34 -4.28
CA LEU A 128 -1.52 -2.94 -3.58
C LEU A 128 -0.32 -3.77 -4.01
N HIS A 129 -0.50 -5.09 -4.14
CA HIS A 129 0.56 -5.97 -4.64
C HIS A 129 1.00 -5.57 -6.05
N SER A 130 0.07 -5.29 -6.94
CA SER A 130 0.33 -4.82 -8.30
C SER A 130 1.19 -3.55 -8.31
N ILE A 131 0.86 -2.56 -7.48
CA ILE A 131 1.60 -1.30 -7.37
C ILE A 131 2.99 -1.51 -6.77
N LYS A 132 3.09 -2.31 -5.69
CA LYS A 132 4.38 -2.65 -5.08
C LYS A 132 5.31 -3.39 -6.03
N MET A 133 4.77 -4.26 -6.89
CA MET A 133 5.55 -4.97 -7.91
C MET A 133 6.21 -4.00 -8.88
N LYS A 134 5.47 -2.99 -9.35
CA LYS A 134 6.01 -1.92 -10.19
C LYS A 134 7.04 -1.07 -9.44
N ALA A 135 6.68 -0.56 -8.25
CA ALA A 135 7.56 0.30 -7.45
C ALA A 135 8.90 -0.36 -7.10
N ASN A 136 8.91 -1.68 -6.88
CA ASN A 136 10.09 -2.45 -6.55
C ASN A 136 10.79 -3.06 -7.79
N LYS A 137 10.39 -2.72 -9.01
CA LYS A 137 10.94 -3.24 -10.27
C LYS A 137 11.05 -4.78 -10.26
N LYS A 138 10.01 -5.47 -9.76
CA LYS A 138 10.01 -6.92 -9.63
C LYS A 138 9.31 -7.60 -10.80
N ARG A 139 9.71 -8.83 -11.11
CA ARG A 139 9.18 -9.66 -12.21
C ARG A 139 9.27 -8.90 -13.54
N TYR A 140 8.14 -8.82 -14.26
CA TYR A 140 8.01 -8.16 -15.55
C TYR A 140 8.09 -6.62 -15.49
N TRP A 141 8.21 -6.02 -14.31
CA TRP A 141 8.43 -4.60 -14.11
C TRP A 141 9.92 -4.21 -14.04
N SER A 142 10.85 -5.12 -14.31
CA SER A 142 12.27 -4.77 -14.47
C SER A 142 12.47 -3.89 -15.71
N GLU A 143 13.54 -3.10 -15.74
CA GLU A 143 13.83 -2.18 -16.86
C GLU A 143 14.01 -2.88 -18.20
N GLU A 144 14.45 -4.13 -18.14
CA GLU A 144 14.65 -5.00 -19.31
C GLU A 144 13.34 -5.58 -19.90
N GLN A 145 12.22 -5.38 -19.22
CA GLN A 145 10.95 -5.98 -19.60
C GLN A 145 10.08 -5.01 -20.41
N THR A 146 9.51 -5.49 -21.47
CA THR A 146 8.61 -4.74 -22.38
C THR A 146 7.42 -4.11 -21.70
N ILE A 147 6.96 -4.64 -20.56
CA ILE A 147 5.80 -4.10 -19.84
C ILE A 147 6.03 -2.70 -19.30
N TRP A 148 7.28 -2.32 -18.96
CA TRP A 148 7.58 -0.95 -18.52
C TRP A 148 7.41 0.05 -19.65
N GLN A 149 7.94 -0.27 -20.82
CA GLN A 149 7.78 0.55 -22.02
C GLN A 149 6.31 0.65 -22.42
N GLU A 150 5.62 -0.48 -22.45
CA GLU A 150 4.21 -0.57 -22.72
C GLU A 150 3.35 0.27 -21.75
N PHE A 151 3.66 0.24 -20.46
CA PHE A 151 2.98 1.08 -19.47
C PHE A 151 3.16 2.57 -19.76
N GLN A 152 4.34 3.01 -20.12
CA GLN A 152 4.59 4.42 -20.46
C GLN A 152 3.82 4.83 -21.71
N GLU A 153 3.89 4.03 -22.77
CA GLU A 153 3.13 4.28 -24.00
C GLU A 153 1.63 4.41 -23.73
N ILE A 154 1.04 3.47 -23.01
CA ILE A 154 -0.39 3.46 -22.69
C ILE A 154 -0.76 4.65 -21.81
N LYS A 155 0.11 5.03 -20.86
CA LYS A 155 -0.10 6.16 -19.96
C LYS A 155 -0.13 7.49 -20.71
N GLU A 156 0.62 7.61 -21.81
CA GLU A 156 0.64 8.80 -22.67
C GLU A 156 -0.59 8.87 -23.58
N VAL A 157 -1.02 7.73 -24.12
CA VAL A 157 -2.15 7.65 -25.07
C VAL A 157 -3.51 7.84 -24.37
N LEU A 158 -3.66 7.40 -23.13
CA LEU A 158 -4.89 7.47 -22.33
C LEU A 158 -4.97 8.74 -21.50
#